data_cbe8b8a478f4ab38cd91a8f4a18a9e91
#
_entry.id   cbe8b8a478f4ab38cd91a8f4a18a9e91
#
_cell.length_a   1.000
_cell.length_b   1.000
_cell.length_c   1.000
_cell.angle_alpha   90.00
_cell.angle_beta   90.00
_cell.angle_gamma   90.00
#
_symmetry.space_group_name_H-M   'P 1'
#
loop_
_entity.id
_entity.type
_entity.pdbx_description
1 polymer ?
#
loop_
_entity_poly.entity_id
_entity_poly.type
_entity_poly.pdbx_seq_one_letter_code
_entity_poly.pdbx_strand_id
1 'polypeptide(L)'
;MLYELKALIGSPVVATDGEMGSVRTFLFDDQSWKVRYLVVDVGNWLKRRDVVLPITTLEKPDWANKTCSAHLTKDQVGNSPDVDTEKPVSRQQEIAMHDYFGPLASWVDSEFGMPAMPTGMKYPVQAAEVLHLRSTSHMLGYHVRATDGEFGILEGFVMDEDSWHLGYLDVKSGDWLRNRSVLVPTRWVQSVSWADFVVQLHHSMA
;
A
#
# COMPACT_ATOMS: atom_id res chain seq x y z
N MET A 1 -6.42 -15.49 2.31
CA MET A 1 -6.80 -15.30 3.75
C MET A 1 -6.78 -13.82 4.11
N LEU A 2 -7.49 -13.43 5.23
CA LEU A 2 -7.54 -12.03 5.69
C LEU A 2 -6.59 -11.81 6.87
N TYR A 3 -5.77 -10.77 6.79
CA TYR A 3 -4.78 -10.43 7.81
C TYR A 3 -4.76 -8.93 8.12
N GLU A 4 -4.48 -8.59 9.35
CA GLU A 4 -4.25 -7.20 9.75
C GLU A 4 -2.91 -6.71 9.19
N LEU A 5 -2.97 -5.69 8.34
CA LEU A 5 -1.77 -5.16 7.66
C LEU A 5 -0.71 -4.65 8.65
N LYS A 6 -1.16 -4.13 9.81
CA LYS A 6 -0.27 -3.65 10.88
C LYS A 6 0.65 -4.74 11.44
N ALA A 7 0.30 -6.04 11.30
CA ALA A 7 1.13 -7.13 11.77
C ALA A 7 2.46 -7.26 11.00
N LEU A 8 2.53 -6.70 9.78
CA LEU A 8 3.74 -6.69 8.96
C LEU A 8 4.58 -5.42 9.17
N ILE A 9 4.06 -4.35 9.76
CA ILE A 9 4.84 -3.14 10.00
C ILE A 9 6.00 -3.44 10.94
N GLY A 10 7.22 -3.04 10.55
CA GLY A 10 8.46 -3.34 11.26
C GLY A 10 9.01 -4.75 11.00
N SER A 11 8.29 -5.59 10.25
CA SER A 11 8.78 -6.94 9.90
C SER A 11 9.98 -6.88 8.95
N PRO A 12 10.92 -7.83 9.05
CA PRO A 12 12.07 -7.86 8.15
C PRO A 12 11.64 -8.11 6.71
N VAL A 13 12.34 -7.42 5.80
CA VAL A 13 12.24 -7.64 4.36
C VAL A 13 13.53 -8.29 3.88
N VAL A 14 13.40 -9.44 3.22
CA VAL A 14 14.54 -10.28 2.81
C VAL A 14 14.65 -10.28 1.29
N ALA A 15 15.83 -9.88 0.79
CA ALA A 15 16.24 -10.01 -0.59
C ALA A 15 16.83 -11.41 -0.85
N THR A 16 17.07 -11.76 -2.11
CA THR A 16 17.69 -13.06 -2.47
C THR A 16 19.11 -13.24 -1.91
N ASP A 17 19.78 -12.14 -1.59
CA ASP A 17 21.14 -12.07 -1.05
C ASP A 17 21.22 -11.60 0.41
N GLY A 18 20.09 -11.61 1.13
CA GLY A 18 20.00 -11.37 2.57
C GLY A 18 19.04 -10.26 2.98
N GLU A 19 18.95 -10.00 4.28
CA GLU A 19 18.05 -9.00 4.83
C GLU A 19 18.37 -7.60 4.29
N MET A 20 17.34 -6.86 3.84
CA MET A 20 17.52 -5.54 3.24
C MET A 20 16.95 -4.40 4.09
N GLY A 21 16.09 -4.68 5.05
CA GLY A 21 15.45 -3.67 5.89
C GLY A 21 14.17 -4.15 6.53
N SER A 22 13.29 -3.22 6.86
CA SER A 22 12.00 -3.53 7.48
C SER A 22 10.83 -2.83 6.80
N VAL A 23 9.65 -3.42 6.90
CA VAL A 23 8.40 -2.86 6.38
C VAL A 23 8.08 -1.55 7.09
N ARG A 24 8.02 -0.44 6.36
CA ARG A 24 7.64 0.87 6.90
C ARG A 24 6.15 1.15 6.71
N THR A 25 5.66 1.01 5.48
CA THR A 25 4.25 1.23 5.14
C THR A 25 3.93 0.59 3.80
N PHE A 26 2.66 0.64 3.41
CA PHE A 26 2.21 0.18 2.10
C PHE A 26 1.58 1.36 1.34
N LEU A 27 1.79 1.38 0.02
CA LEU A 27 1.10 2.31 -0.86
C LEU A 27 -0.01 1.55 -1.58
N PHE A 28 -1.20 2.10 -1.55
CA PHE A 28 -2.37 1.53 -2.18
C PHE A 28 -3.05 2.53 -3.11
N ASP A 29 -3.78 2.02 -4.07
CA ASP A 29 -4.63 2.79 -4.97
C ASP A 29 -5.97 3.08 -4.29
N ASP A 30 -6.33 4.36 -4.10
CA ASP A 30 -7.48 4.79 -3.32
C ASP A 30 -8.84 4.61 -4.03
N GLN A 31 -8.82 4.20 -5.30
CA GLN A 31 -10.03 3.82 -6.04
C GLN A 31 -10.30 2.32 -5.93
N SER A 32 -9.27 1.50 -6.19
CA SER A 32 -9.42 0.04 -6.19
C SER A 32 -9.16 -0.60 -4.83
N TRP A 33 -8.63 0.13 -3.86
CA TRP A 33 -8.20 -0.39 -2.55
C TRP A 33 -7.14 -1.50 -2.65
N LYS A 34 -6.44 -1.60 -3.78
CA LYS A 34 -5.34 -2.56 -3.94
C LYS A 34 -4.02 -1.96 -3.47
N VAL A 35 -3.28 -2.71 -2.66
CA VAL A 35 -1.89 -2.41 -2.36
C VAL A 35 -1.08 -2.59 -3.64
N ARG A 36 -0.26 -1.60 -3.97
CA ARG A 36 0.57 -1.58 -5.18
C ARG A 36 2.06 -1.69 -4.85
N TYR A 37 2.46 -1.12 -3.73
CA TYR A 37 3.86 -1.06 -3.35
C TYR A 37 4.04 -1.27 -1.85
N LEU A 38 5.19 -1.85 -1.51
CA LEU A 38 5.74 -1.92 -0.17
C LEU A 38 6.80 -0.83 -0.02
N VAL A 39 6.74 -0.04 1.05
CA VAL A 39 7.80 0.89 1.44
C VAL A 39 8.68 0.22 2.49
N VAL A 40 9.97 0.15 2.21
CA VAL A 40 10.98 -0.50 3.06
C VAL A 40 11.93 0.55 3.61
N ASP A 41 12.06 0.58 4.93
CA ASP A 41 13.15 1.30 5.59
C ASP A 41 14.40 0.42 5.51
N VAL A 42 15.35 0.81 4.68
CA VAL A 42 16.59 0.07 4.46
C VAL A 42 17.72 0.45 5.44
N GLY A 43 17.44 1.34 6.39
CA GLY A 43 18.41 1.73 7.42
C GLY A 43 19.67 2.38 6.86
N ASN A 44 20.83 2.02 7.43
CA ASN A 44 22.09 2.72 7.16
C ASN A 44 22.82 2.27 5.88
N TRP A 45 22.52 1.08 5.33
CA TRP A 45 23.30 0.54 4.22
C TRP A 45 23.05 1.28 2.89
N LEU A 46 21.91 1.98 2.76
CA LEU A 46 21.56 2.80 1.60
C LEU A 46 21.28 4.27 2.01
N LYS A 47 22.18 4.91 2.76
CA LYS A 47 22.11 6.34 3.14
C LYS A 47 20.76 6.74 3.80
N ARG A 48 20.12 5.85 4.53
CA ARG A 48 18.83 6.06 5.23
C ARG A 48 17.71 6.54 4.29
N ARG A 49 17.61 5.94 3.12
CA ARG A 49 16.52 6.23 2.22
C ARG A 49 15.45 5.12 2.31
N ASP A 50 14.20 5.49 2.17
CA ASP A 50 13.14 4.52 1.93
C ASP A 50 13.22 4.00 0.49
N VAL A 51 12.89 2.73 0.33
CA VAL A 51 12.80 2.10 -0.99
C VAL A 51 11.37 1.65 -1.22
N VAL A 52 10.87 1.87 -2.42
CA VAL A 52 9.52 1.46 -2.82
C VAL A 52 9.63 0.26 -3.73
N LEU A 53 9.03 -0.86 -3.31
CA LEU A 53 9.05 -2.13 -4.05
C LEU A 53 7.64 -2.46 -4.56
N PRO A 54 7.45 -2.74 -5.86
CA PRO A 54 6.18 -3.26 -6.35
C PRO A 54 5.85 -4.58 -5.67
N ILE A 55 4.59 -4.77 -5.24
CA ILE A 55 4.16 -6.05 -4.64
C ILE A 55 4.36 -7.24 -5.56
N THR A 56 4.42 -7.01 -6.87
CA THR A 56 4.71 -8.02 -7.88
C THR A 56 6.13 -8.60 -7.79
N THR A 57 7.03 -7.93 -7.08
CA THR A 57 8.39 -8.42 -6.80
C THR A 57 8.49 -9.17 -5.49
N LEU A 58 7.40 -9.28 -4.74
CA LEU A 58 7.33 -9.92 -3.44
C LEU A 58 6.70 -11.31 -3.54
N GLU A 59 7.13 -12.21 -2.68
CA GLU A 59 6.38 -13.42 -2.34
C GLU A 59 5.20 -13.07 -1.43
N LYS A 60 4.29 -14.02 -1.25
CA LYS A 60 3.26 -13.90 -0.20
C LYS A 60 3.95 -13.72 1.15
N PRO A 61 3.49 -12.76 1.98
CA PRO A 61 4.06 -12.56 3.30
C PRO A 61 3.97 -13.84 4.15
N ASP A 62 5.05 -14.17 4.83
CA ASP A 62 5.03 -15.18 5.86
C ASP A 62 4.47 -14.57 7.16
N TRP A 63 3.16 -14.71 7.34
CA TRP A 63 2.45 -14.16 8.48
C TRP A 63 2.83 -14.81 9.81
N ALA A 64 3.25 -16.08 9.77
CA ALA A 64 3.65 -16.82 10.97
C ALA A 64 4.99 -16.31 11.51
N ASN A 65 5.96 -16.11 10.62
CA ASN A 65 7.28 -15.59 10.94
C ASN A 65 7.39 -14.06 10.81
N LYS A 66 6.33 -13.40 10.35
CA LYS A 66 6.28 -11.96 10.10
C LYS A 66 7.44 -11.49 9.21
N THR A 67 7.56 -12.08 8.03
CA THR A 67 8.64 -11.79 7.09
C THR A 67 8.09 -11.55 5.70
N CYS A 68 8.66 -10.58 4.98
CA CYS A 68 8.38 -10.33 3.58
C CYS A 68 9.61 -10.69 2.74
N SER A 69 9.48 -11.62 1.79
CA SER A 69 10.55 -12.00 0.86
C SER A 69 10.38 -11.30 -0.48
N ALA A 70 11.48 -10.84 -1.08
CA ALA A 70 11.49 -10.23 -2.41
C ALA A 70 12.39 -11.01 -3.35
N HIS A 71 11.96 -11.16 -4.61
CA HIS A 71 12.73 -11.77 -5.70
C HIS A 71 13.79 -10.80 -6.29
N LEU A 72 14.34 -9.93 -5.47
CA LEU A 72 15.31 -8.91 -5.84
C LEU A 72 16.60 -9.07 -5.04
N THR A 73 17.73 -8.66 -5.61
CA THR A 73 18.98 -8.48 -4.87
C THR A 73 19.05 -7.09 -4.24
N LYS A 74 19.90 -6.91 -3.23
CA LYS A 74 20.17 -5.60 -2.62
C LYS A 74 20.67 -4.58 -3.64
N ASP A 75 21.49 -5.00 -4.60
CA ASP A 75 21.98 -4.12 -5.66
C ASP A 75 20.83 -3.62 -6.55
N GLN A 76 19.89 -4.48 -6.91
CA GLN A 76 18.70 -4.08 -7.66
C GLN A 76 17.84 -3.10 -6.85
N VAL A 77 17.68 -3.36 -5.56
CA VAL A 77 16.96 -2.44 -4.66
C VAL A 77 17.69 -1.10 -4.52
N GLY A 78 19.03 -1.16 -4.37
CA GLY A 78 19.87 0.02 -4.22
C GLY A 78 19.86 0.97 -5.42
N ASN A 79 19.69 0.43 -6.62
CA ASN A 79 19.63 1.19 -7.87
C ASN A 79 18.21 1.60 -8.29
N SER A 80 17.19 1.30 -7.45
CA SER A 80 15.80 1.67 -7.75
C SER A 80 15.61 3.18 -7.76
N PRO A 81 14.60 3.70 -8.50
CA PRO A 81 14.28 5.12 -8.51
C PRO A 81 13.99 5.64 -7.11
N ASP A 82 14.40 6.88 -6.85
CA ASP A 82 14.12 7.57 -5.59
C ASP A 82 12.66 8.06 -5.58
N VAL A 83 11.94 7.76 -4.50
CA VAL A 83 10.53 8.13 -4.35
C VAL A 83 10.36 8.81 -2.99
N ASP A 84 9.82 10.04 -2.99
CA ASP A 84 9.43 10.73 -1.76
C ASP A 84 8.14 10.09 -1.23
N THR A 85 8.29 9.23 -0.21
CA THR A 85 7.17 8.48 0.39
C THR A 85 6.31 9.32 1.33
N GLU A 86 6.77 10.52 1.68
CA GLU A 86 6.01 11.48 2.50
C GLU A 86 4.95 12.23 1.68
N LYS A 87 5.03 12.18 0.36
CA LYS A 87 4.08 12.78 -0.57
C LYS A 87 3.38 11.72 -1.39
N PRO A 88 2.19 12.03 -1.94
CA PRO A 88 1.57 11.16 -2.94
C PRO A 88 2.54 10.90 -4.09
N VAL A 89 2.72 9.63 -4.43
CA VAL A 89 3.65 9.23 -5.51
C VAL A 89 3.17 9.83 -6.83
N SER A 90 4.03 10.59 -7.49
CA SER A 90 3.69 11.22 -8.76
C SER A 90 3.61 10.17 -9.88
N ARG A 91 2.82 10.46 -10.92
CA ARG A 91 2.73 9.59 -12.11
C ARG A 91 4.10 9.34 -12.77
N GLN A 92 4.97 10.36 -12.76
CA GLN A 92 6.33 10.22 -13.28
C GLN A 92 7.17 9.23 -12.46
N GLN A 93 7.01 9.23 -11.13
CA GLN A 93 7.66 8.27 -10.24
C GLN A 93 7.10 6.85 -10.46
N GLU A 94 5.79 6.68 -10.65
CA GLU A 94 5.20 5.38 -11.01
C GLU A 94 5.77 4.84 -12.32
N ILE A 95 5.85 5.69 -13.35
CA ILE A 95 6.43 5.31 -14.64
C ILE A 95 7.89 4.89 -14.46
N ALA A 96 8.69 5.68 -13.72
CA ALA A 96 10.09 5.35 -13.47
C ALA A 96 10.25 4.02 -12.72
N MET A 97 9.38 3.74 -11.75
CA MET A 97 9.37 2.46 -11.04
C MET A 97 8.95 1.30 -11.95
N HIS A 98 7.91 1.51 -12.76
CA HIS A 98 7.49 0.50 -13.73
C HIS A 98 8.59 0.19 -14.76
N ASP A 99 9.24 1.22 -15.31
CA ASP A 99 10.34 1.06 -16.28
C ASP A 99 11.53 0.33 -15.65
N TYR A 100 11.77 0.55 -14.36
CA TYR A 100 12.86 -0.09 -13.64
C TYR A 100 12.55 -1.54 -13.26
N PHE A 101 11.41 -1.77 -12.62
CA PHE A 101 11.05 -3.08 -12.08
C PHE A 101 10.35 -4.00 -13.07
N GLY A 102 9.70 -3.45 -14.12
CA GLY A 102 8.96 -4.23 -15.10
C GLY A 102 9.80 -5.35 -15.75
N PRO A 103 11.02 -5.10 -16.22
CA PRO A 103 11.90 -6.15 -16.75
C PRO A 103 12.36 -7.18 -15.70
N LEU A 104 12.40 -6.78 -14.41
CA LEU A 104 12.78 -7.64 -13.30
C LEU A 104 11.63 -8.51 -12.80
N ALA A 105 10.40 -8.09 -13.07
CA ALA A 105 9.16 -8.78 -12.69
C ALA A 105 8.60 -9.61 -13.86
N SER A 106 9.42 -10.40 -14.50
CA SER A 106 9.07 -11.19 -15.70
C SER A 106 8.00 -12.28 -15.49
N TRP A 107 7.58 -12.50 -14.25
CA TRP A 107 6.53 -13.45 -13.84
C TRP A 107 5.17 -12.80 -13.57
N VAL A 108 5.03 -11.50 -13.83
CA VAL A 108 3.77 -10.80 -13.56
C VAL A 108 2.77 -11.10 -14.67
N ASP A 109 1.83 -11.98 -14.36
CA ASP A 109 0.61 -12.11 -15.13
C ASP A 109 -0.16 -10.78 -15.13
N SER A 110 -0.80 -10.49 -16.25
CA SER A 110 -1.50 -9.25 -16.62
C SER A 110 -2.65 -8.81 -15.67
N GLU A 111 -2.68 -9.28 -14.44
CA GLU A 111 -3.76 -9.03 -13.46
C GLU A 111 -3.78 -7.59 -12.91
N PHE A 112 -2.73 -6.82 -13.16
CA PHE A 112 -2.63 -5.43 -12.70
C PHE A 112 -3.22 -4.38 -13.66
N GLY A 113 -3.92 -4.82 -14.74
CA GLY A 113 -4.63 -3.91 -15.63
C GLY A 113 -3.74 -3.02 -16.51
N MET A 114 -2.41 -3.18 -16.42
CA MET A 114 -1.49 -2.53 -17.34
C MET A 114 -1.12 -3.53 -18.45
N PRO A 115 -1.45 -3.25 -19.72
CA PRO A 115 -1.06 -4.15 -20.80
C PRO A 115 0.45 -4.29 -20.83
N ALA A 116 0.94 -5.53 -20.98
CA ALA A 116 2.35 -5.80 -21.22
C ALA A 116 2.77 -5.00 -22.46
N MET A 117 3.62 -3.99 -22.27
CA MET A 117 4.15 -3.22 -23.40
C MET A 117 5.35 -3.95 -24.00
N PRO A 118 5.47 -3.99 -25.34
CA PRO A 118 6.67 -4.50 -25.99
C PRO A 118 7.91 -3.74 -25.49
N THR A 119 9.00 -4.47 -25.26
CA THR A 119 10.29 -3.92 -24.82
C THR A 119 10.69 -2.73 -25.71
N GLY A 120 10.81 -1.54 -25.12
CA GLY A 120 11.23 -0.32 -25.82
C GLY A 120 10.11 0.70 -26.13
N MET A 121 8.84 0.40 -25.85
CA MET A 121 7.77 1.41 -25.91
C MET A 121 7.68 2.17 -24.59
N LYS A 122 7.74 3.49 -24.65
CA LYS A 122 7.47 4.37 -23.51
C LYS A 122 5.95 4.55 -23.37
N TYR A 123 5.45 4.50 -22.15
CA TYR A 123 4.06 4.86 -21.87
C TYR A 123 3.78 6.28 -22.36
N PRO A 124 2.67 6.50 -23.09
CA PRO A 124 2.28 7.86 -23.45
C PRO A 124 2.00 8.61 -22.15
N VAL A 125 2.77 9.67 -21.91
CA VAL A 125 2.52 10.62 -20.82
C VAL A 125 1.26 11.41 -21.19
N GLN A 126 0.10 10.83 -20.96
CA GLN A 126 -1.15 11.60 -21.04
C GLN A 126 -1.37 12.34 -19.73
N ALA A 127 -1.74 13.61 -19.89
CA ALA A 127 -1.84 14.62 -18.87
C ALA A 127 -2.62 14.18 -17.61
N ALA A 128 -2.10 14.61 -16.46
CA ALA A 128 -2.82 14.85 -15.20
C ALA A 128 -3.91 13.81 -14.82
N GLU A 129 -3.61 12.51 -14.85
CA GLU A 129 -4.40 11.57 -14.07
C GLU A 129 -4.14 11.86 -12.59
N VAL A 130 -5.21 12.07 -11.88
CA VAL A 130 -5.23 12.30 -10.43
C VAL A 130 -4.46 11.18 -9.75
N LEU A 131 -3.54 11.56 -8.88
CA LEU A 131 -2.73 10.61 -8.12
C LEU A 131 -3.61 9.80 -7.17
N HIS A 132 -3.67 8.50 -7.38
CA HIS A 132 -4.48 7.60 -6.57
C HIS A 132 -3.66 6.79 -5.55
N LEU A 133 -2.32 6.87 -5.61
CA LEU A 133 -1.46 6.17 -4.67
C LEU A 133 -1.36 6.91 -3.34
N ARG A 134 -1.76 6.24 -2.28
CA ARG A 134 -1.79 6.74 -0.91
C ARG A 134 -1.06 5.81 0.04
N SER A 135 -0.47 6.38 1.07
CA SER A 135 0.15 5.59 2.14
C SER A 135 -0.89 5.13 3.16
N THR A 136 -0.84 3.86 3.54
CA THR A 136 -1.70 3.34 4.61
C THR A 136 -1.42 4.04 5.94
N SER A 137 -0.16 4.36 6.24
CA SER A 137 0.21 5.08 7.46
C SER A 137 -0.38 6.50 7.54
N HIS A 138 -0.54 7.18 6.40
CA HIS A 138 -1.13 8.53 6.36
C HIS A 138 -2.63 8.53 6.64
N MET A 139 -3.32 7.42 6.40
CA MET A 139 -4.76 7.31 6.71
C MET A 139 -5.03 6.95 8.17
N LEU A 140 -4.06 6.43 8.90
CA LEU A 140 -4.27 6.13 10.32
C LEU A 140 -4.63 7.40 11.09
N GLY A 141 -5.62 7.30 11.94
CA GLY A 141 -6.15 8.44 12.70
C GLY A 141 -7.25 9.24 11.98
N TYR A 142 -7.59 8.92 10.74
CA TYR A 142 -8.70 9.57 10.04
C TYR A 142 -10.04 9.29 10.74
N HIS A 143 -10.88 10.30 10.81
CA HIS A 143 -12.24 10.16 11.27
C HIS A 143 -13.08 9.40 10.27
N VAL A 144 -13.81 8.41 10.75
CA VAL A 144 -14.78 7.66 9.94
C VAL A 144 -16.17 8.13 10.25
N ARG A 145 -16.89 8.60 9.23
CA ARG A 145 -18.26 9.12 9.34
C ARG A 145 -19.22 8.25 8.57
N ALA A 146 -20.27 7.84 9.24
CA ALA A 146 -21.44 7.19 8.65
C ALA A 146 -22.49 8.23 8.26
N THR A 147 -23.57 7.81 7.59
CA THR A 147 -24.66 8.73 7.21
C THR A 147 -25.42 9.28 8.41
N ASP A 148 -25.38 8.60 9.54
CA ASP A 148 -26.02 8.93 10.82
C ASP A 148 -25.09 9.63 11.82
N GLY A 149 -23.83 9.89 11.47
CA GLY A 149 -22.92 10.65 12.30
C GLY A 149 -21.48 10.14 12.33
N GLU A 150 -20.73 10.62 13.33
CA GLU A 150 -19.36 10.16 13.54
C GLU A 150 -19.36 8.75 14.09
N PHE A 151 -18.60 7.85 13.43
CA PHE A 151 -18.54 6.43 13.79
C PHE A 151 -17.31 6.12 14.64
N GLY A 152 -16.15 6.64 14.29
CA GLY A 152 -14.91 6.34 15.00
C GLY A 152 -13.66 6.83 14.29
N ILE A 153 -12.54 6.19 14.62
CA ILE A 153 -11.21 6.54 14.10
C ILE A 153 -10.59 5.30 13.43
N LEU A 154 -9.98 5.49 12.28
CA LEU A 154 -9.27 4.45 11.55
C LEU A 154 -7.97 4.08 12.28
N GLU A 155 -7.85 2.83 12.73
CA GLU A 155 -6.65 2.29 13.40
C GLU A 155 -5.85 1.31 12.53
N GLY A 156 -6.44 0.79 11.44
CA GLY A 156 -5.76 -0.19 10.61
C GLY A 156 -6.53 -0.62 9.37
N PHE A 157 -5.97 -1.61 8.71
CA PHE A 157 -6.53 -2.23 7.51
C PHE A 157 -6.44 -3.74 7.62
N VAL A 158 -7.42 -4.43 7.06
CA VAL A 158 -7.38 -5.88 6.87
C VAL A 158 -7.28 -6.17 5.38
N MET A 159 -6.26 -6.91 5.01
CA MET A 159 -5.87 -7.21 3.64
C MET A 159 -6.10 -8.69 3.32
N ASP A 160 -6.55 -8.97 2.13
CA ASP A 160 -6.52 -10.32 1.56
C ASP A 160 -5.13 -10.58 0.95
N GLU A 161 -4.46 -11.66 1.41
CA GLU A 161 -3.08 -11.98 1.03
C GLU A 161 -2.93 -12.41 -0.44
N ASP A 162 -3.98 -12.95 -1.05
CA ASP A 162 -3.93 -13.47 -2.41
C ASP A 162 -4.07 -12.33 -3.44
N SER A 163 -4.96 -11.38 -3.15
CA SER A 163 -5.29 -10.27 -4.05
C SER A 163 -4.60 -8.95 -3.70
N TRP A 164 -3.97 -8.85 -2.53
CA TRP A 164 -3.43 -7.62 -1.96
C TRP A 164 -4.49 -6.50 -1.85
N HIS A 165 -5.75 -6.88 -1.72
CA HIS A 165 -6.87 -5.95 -1.61
C HIS A 165 -7.12 -5.63 -0.13
N LEU A 166 -7.22 -4.34 0.20
CA LEU A 166 -7.64 -3.85 1.51
C LEU A 166 -9.15 -4.01 1.62
N GLY A 167 -9.59 -5.15 2.12
CA GLY A 167 -11.02 -5.50 2.17
C GLY A 167 -11.79 -4.78 3.26
N TYR A 168 -11.12 -4.42 4.36
CA TYR A 168 -11.75 -3.79 5.51
C TYR A 168 -10.85 -2.70 6.13
N LEU A 169 -11.51 -1.69 6.65
CA LEU A 169 -10.96 -0.70 7.58
C LEU A 169 -11.15 -1.25 9.00
N ASP A 170 -10.11 -1.24 9.82
CA ASP A 170 -10.18 -1.49 11.26
C ASP A 170 -10.44 -0.14 11.95
N VAL A 171 -11.67 0.05 12.43
CA VAL A 171 -12.12 1.32 12.98
C VAL A 171 -12.41 1.16 14.47
N LYS A 172 -11.77 1.98 15.27
CA LYS A 172 -12.11 2.10 16.69
C LYS A 172 -13.34 2.97 16.82
N SER A 173 -14.44 2.35 17.20
CA SER A 173 -15.71 3.05 17.40
C SER A 173 -15.63 4.02 18.58
N GLY A 174 -16.42 5.09 18.53
CA GLY A 174 -16.55 6.05 19.63
C GLY A 174 -17.24 5.46 20.89
N ASP A 175 -17.43 6.30 21.88
CA ASP A 175 -17.98 5.91 23.21
C ASP A 175 -19.33 5.20 23.18
N TRP A 176 -20.15 5.47 22.15
CA TRP A 176 -21.47 4.86 21.99
C TRP A 176 -21.40 3.33 21.79
N LEU A 177 -20.30 2.79 21.20
CA LEU A 177 -20.06 1.36 21.01
C LEU A 177 -18.95 0.81 21.94
N ARG A 178 -18.66 1.49 23.05
CA ARG A 178 -17.70 1.11 24.07
C ARG A 178 -16.27 0.94 23.56
N ASN A 179 -15.80 1.81 22.68
CA ASN A 179 -14.42 1.79 22.14
C ASN A 179 -14.01 0.41 21.57
N ARG A 180 -14.88 -0.23 20.80
CA ARG A 180 -14.57 -1.52 20.16
C ARG A 180 -13.96 -1.31 18.78
N SER A 181 -13.07 -2.21 18.39
CA SER A 181 -12.63 -2.35 17.01
C SER A 181 -13.77 -2.97 16.18
N VAL A 182 -14.08 -2.35 15.06
CA VAL A 182 -15.12 -2.77 14.10
C VAL A 182 -14.51 -2.81 12.71
N LEU A 183 -14.71 -3.91 12.01
CA LEU A 183 -14.28 -4.05 10.63
C LEU A 183 -15.33 -3.49 9.68
N VAL A 184 -15.00 -2.40 9.00
CA VAL A 184 -15.85 -1.72 8.02
C VAL A 184 -15.39 -2.09 6.62
N PRO A 185 -16.22 -2.72 5.77
CA PRO A 185 -15.83 -3.08 4.41
C PRO A 185 -15.45 -1.82 3.59
N THR A 186 -14.34 -1.87 2.88
CA THR A 186 -13.88 -0.74 2.04
C THR A 186 -14.89 -0.39 0.95
N ARG A 187 -15.70 -1.34 0.47
CA ARG A 187 -16.81 -1.09 -0.46
C ARG A 187 -17.90 -0.16 0.10
N TRP A 188 -17.92 0.10 1.42
CA TRP A 188 -18.85 1.04 2.04
C TRP A 188 -18.31 2.46 2.07
N VAL A 189 -17.06 2.65 1.69
CA VAL A 189 -16.47 3.99 1.58
C VAL A 189 -17.06 4.68 0.36
N GLN A 190 -17.66 5.83 0.57
CA GLN A 190 -18.19 6.72 -0.45
C GLN A 190 -17.09 7.64 -0.98
N SER A 191 -16.30 8.20 -0.08
CA SER A 191 -15.22 9.12 -0.40
C SER A 191 -14.21 9.25 0.74
N VAL A 192 -13.01 9.69 0.41
CA VAL A 192 -11.97 10.06 1.39
C VAL A 192 -11.61 11.52 1.18
N SER A 193 -11.81 12.36 2.21
CA SER A 193 -11.32 13.74 2.21
C SER A 193 -9.90 13.74 2.81
N TRP A 194 -8.92 13.90 1.94
CA TRP A 194 -7.51 13.97 2.32
C TRP A 194 -7.15 15.27 3.05
N ALA A 195 -7.88 16.35 2.76
CA ALA A 195 -7.68 17.67 3.40
C ALA A 195 -8.27 17.72 4.81
N ASP A 196 -9.41 17.05 5.02
CA ASP A 196 -10.13 17.06 6.28
C ASP A 196 -9.85 15.85 7.15
N PHE A 197 -9.05 14.87 6.64
CA PHE A 197 -8.75 13.61 7.33
C PHE A 197 -10.01 12.81 7.68
N VAL A 198 -10.94 12.69 6.72
CA VAL A 198 -12.24 12.03 6.91
C VAL A 198 -12.46 10.94 5.88
N VAL A 199 -12.90 9.78 6.33
CA VAL A 199 -13.47 8.71 5.51
C VAL A 199 -14.99 8.76 5.64
N GLN A 200 -15.69 9.03 4.54
CA GLN A 200 -17.15 9.07 4.49
C GLN A 200 -17.69 7.71 4.04
N LEU A 201 -18.62 7.15 4.80
CA LEU A 201 -19.35 5.93 4.45
C LEU A 201 -20.70 6.27 3.84
N HIS A 202 -21.21 5.41 2.97
CA HIS A 202 -22.56 5.54 2.38
C HIS A 202 -23.62 4.70 3.14
N HIS A 203 -23.28 4.14 4.31
CA HIS A 203 -24.15 3.36 5.18
C HIS A 203 -24.36 4.05 6.53
N SER A 204 -25.50 3.79 7.13
CA SER A 204 -25.75 4.02 8.56
C SER A 204 -25.11 2.89 9.35
N MET A 205 -24.65 3.19 10.55
CA MET A 205 -24.03 2.22 11.46
C MET A 205 -24.92 1.94 12.69
N ALA A 206 -26.11 2.59 12.77
CA ALA A 206 -27.13 2.33 13.79
C ALA A 206 -27.99 1.15 13.45
#